data_fb4d747c765e10bc700c6ee828f4ece2
#
_entry.id   fb4d747c765e10bc700c6ee828f4ece2
#
_cell.length_a   1.000
_cell.length_b   1.000
_cell.length_c   1.000
_cell.angle_alpha   90.00
_cell.angle_beta   90.00
_cell.angle_gamma   90.00
#
_symmetry.space_group_name_H-M   'P 1'
#
loop_
_entity.id
_entity.type
_entity.pdbx_description
1 polymer ?
#
loop_
_entity_poly.entity_id
_entity_poly.type
_entity_poly.pdbx_seq_one_letter_code
_entity_poly.pdbx_strand_id
1 'polypeptide(L)'
;MKKRLFLSLLTACFTVPFAASAQQAPAARAKHVFIVSFDQASPDGIAKAKMPLFKEMAAQGAHTWEAYTVVPSLTLPSHTSMLTGVGVQKHQVLWNNYEQKKGFVKVPTVFSLAKEKGLKTAMFVAKEKFRHLLIPGSVDTFVCPEDGLAGSVAGAFSAEIGKSKPNLCFVHFADPDVKGHEFGIDSPEKMQAYADTDVALKTLRDAIAAAGLLDSSVMILTSDHGGHDIKDKKGITRGTHGDATTDDVTIPWVAWGKGVRPGFTVTTPVVQYDTAATALWLLGVPVPESFWGRPVTKAFQP
;
A
#
# COMPACT_ATOMS: atom_id res chain seq x y z
N MET A 1 -30.80 -84.08 5.29
CA MET A 1 -29.98 -83.19 4.42
C MET A 1 -30.64 -81.81 4.37
N LYS A 2 -30.07 -80.83 5.12
CA LYS A 2 -30.60 -79.43 5.18
C LYS A 2 -29.69 -78.53 4.30
N LYS A 3 -30.28 -78.00 3.19
CA LYS A 3 -29.63 -77.06 2.30
C LYS A 3 -29.64 -75.70 2.97
N ARG A 4 -28.45 -75.09 3.22
CA ARG A 4 -28.29 -73.68 3.64
C ARG A 4 -28.24 -72.83 2.37
N LEU A 5 -29.14 -71.86 2.33
CA LEU A 5 -29.17 -70.80 1.32
C LEU A 5 -28.28 -69.68 1.78
N PHE A 6 -27.20 -69.35 1.04
CA PHE A 6 -26.36 -68.16 1.29
C PHE A 6 -26.97 -66.98 0.51
N LEU A 7 -27.41 -66.00 1.22
CA LEU A 7 -27.89 -64.72 0.65
C LEU A 7 -26.69 -63.76 0.63
N SER A 8 -26.16 -63.46 -0.55
CA SER A 8 -25.10 -62.47 -0.73
C SER A 8 -25.69 -61.07 -0.81
N LEU A 9 -25.44 -60.20 0.17
CA LEU A 9 -25.81 -58.80 0.12
C LEU A 9 -24.74 -58.07 -0.73
N LEU A 10 -25.12 -57.55 -1.90
CA LEU A 10 -24.30 -56.62 -2.68
C LEU A 10 -24.51 -55.20 -2.10
N THR A 11 -23.50 -54.67 -1.44
CA THR A 11 -23.48 -53.28 -0.99
C THR A 11 -23.01 -52.39 -2.16
N ALA A 12 -23.93 -51.68 -2.79
CA ALA A 12 -23.63 -50.68 -3.81
C ALA A 12 -23.10 -49.41 -3.12
N CYS A 13 -21.79 -49.16 -3.25
CA CYS A 13 -21.17 -47.88 -2.82
C CYS A 13 -21.52 -46.80 -3.84
N PHE A 14 -22.44 -45.91 -3.49
CA PHE A 14 -22.69 -44.67 -4.25
C PHE A 14 -21.60 -43.65 -3.93
N THR A 15 -20.64 -43.49 -4.82
CA THR A 15 -19.70 -42.34 -4.77
C THR A 15 -20.44 -41.13 -5.32
N VAL A 16 -20.83 -40.23 -4.41
CA VAL A 16 -21.30 -38.88 -4.78
C VAL A 16 -20.10 -38.09 -5.19
N PRO A 17 -20.00 -37.56 -6.42
CA PRO A 17 -18.90 -36.67 -6.80
C PRO A 17 -19.04 -35.37 -6.01
N PHE A 18 -18.06 -35.08 -5.17
CA PHE A 18 -17.92 -33.77 -4.51
C PHE A 18 -17.52 -32.77 -5.61
N ALA A 19 -18.51 -32.08 -6.19
CA ALA A 19 -18.25 -30.95 -7.05
C ALA A 19 -17.66 -29.82 -6.16
N ALA A 20 -16.35 -29.64 -6.21
CA ALA A 20 -15.73 -28.49 -5.65
C ALA A 20 -16.33 -27.25 -6.33
N SER A 21 -17.18 -26.51 -5.63
CA SER A 21 -17.67 -25.21 -6.07
C SER A 21 -16.45 -24.29 -6.24
N ALA A 22 -16.06 -24.04 -7.48
CA ALA A 22 -15.07 -23.02 -7.77
C ALA A 22 -15.64 -21.70 -7.28
N GLN A 23 -15.12 -21.20 -6.16
CA GLN A 23 -15.53 -19.93 -5.57
C GLN A 23 -15.24 -18.84 -6.60
N GLN A 24 -16.30 -18.28 -7.17
CA GLN A 24 -16.18 -17.26 -8.21
C GLN A 24 -15.40 -16.08 -7.66
N ALA A 25 -14.36 -15.66 -8.38
CA ALA A 25 -13.56 -14.51 -7.96
C ALA A 25 -14.45 -13.28 -7.74
N PRO A 26 -14.23 -12.48 -6.69
CA PRO A 26 -15.05 -11.31 -6.43
C PRO A 26 -14.97 -10.34 -7.61
N ALA A 27 -16.08 -9.67 -7.93
CA ALA A 27 -16.12 -8.69 -9.00
C ALA A 27 -15.21 -7.49 -8.67
N ALA A 28 -14.42 -7.04 -9.65
CA ALA A 28 -13.58 -5.85 -9.51
C ALA A 28 -14.42 -4.59 -9.34
N ARG A 29 -14.06 -3.76 -8.36
CA ARG A 29 -14.71 -2.48 -8.05
C ARG A 29 -14.03 -1.30 -8.73
N ALA A 30 -12.75 -1.43 -9.00
CA ALA A 30 -11.94 -0.49 -9.76
C ALA A 30 -11.10 -1.23 -10.80
N LYS A 31 -10.78 -0.57 -11.92
CA LYS A 31 -9.85 -1.13 -12.91
C LYS A 31 -8.39 -0.85 -12.56
N HIS A 32 -8.17 0.26 -11.83
CA HIS A 32 -6.85 0.75 -11.47
C HIS A 32 -6.83 1.15 -9.99
N VAL A 33 -5.80 0.74 -9.28
CA VAL A 33 -5.53 1.14 -7.90
C VAL A 33 -4.13 1.71 -7.81
N PHE A 34 -4.05 2.95 -7.32
CA PHE A 34 -2.80 3.68 -7.10
C PHE A 34 -2.60 3.85 -5.59
N ILE A 35 -1.59 3.20 -5.03
CA ILE A 35 -1.18 3.40 -3.63
C ILE A 35 -0.06 4.44 -3.66
N VAL A 36 -0.26 5.57 -2.98
CA VAL A 36 0.72 6.66 -2.89
C VAL A 36 1.14 6.81 -1.44
N SER A 37 2.42 6.58 -1.17
CA SER A 37 3.02 6.70 0.15
C SER A 37 3.89 7.94 0.24
N PHE A 38 3.66 8.74 1.29
CA PHE A 38 4.41 9.94 1.66
C PHE A 38 5.28 9.57 2.87
N ASP A 39 6.57 9.34 2.66
CA ASP A 39 7.51 8.87 3.69
C ASP A 39 7.56 9.85 4.88
N GLN A 40 7.36 9.33 6.09
CA GLN A 40 7.34 10.09 7.35
C GLN A 40 6.25 11.18 7.40
N ALA A 41 5.10 10.98 6.73
CA ALA A 41 4.00 11.94 6.75
C ALA A 41 3.00 11.64 7.88
N SER A 42 3.10 12.40 8.96
CA SER A 42 2.15 12.34 10.06
C SER A 42 0.89 13.16 9.78
N PRO A 43 -0.26 12.82 10.40
CA PRO A 43 -1.48 13.64 10.34
C PRO A 43 -1.27 15.09 10.76
N ASP A 44 -0.49 15.31 11.82
CA ASP A 44 -0.17 16.65 12.35
C ASP A 44 0.70 17.43 11.36
N GLY A 45 1.73 16.79 10.75
CA GLY A 45 2.55 17.40 9.72
C GLY A 45 1.72 17.81 8.49
N ILE A 46 0.82 16.95 8.02
CA ILE A 46 -0.08 17.27 6.91
C ILE A 46 -1.02 18.43 7.28
N ALA A 47 -1.53 18.47 8.52
CA ALA A 47 -2.40 19.55 8.97
C ALA A 47 -1.69 20.90 8.91
N LYS A 48 -0.41 20.98 9.36
CA LYS A 48 0.42 22.19 9.38
C LYS A 48 0.91 22.60 7.99
N ALA A 49 1.25 21.63 7.14
CA ALA A 49 1.86 21.86 5.85
C ALA A 49 0.90 22.38 4.79
N LYS A 50 1.43 23.00 3.73
CA LYS A 50 0.68 23.45 2.56
C LYS A 50 0.47 22.28 1.59
N MET A 51 -0.52 21.42 1.90
CA MET A 51 -0.92 20.26 1.09
C MET A 51 -2.41 20.38 0.68
N PRO A 52 -2.76 21.34 -0.18
CA PRO A 52 -4.17 21.59 -0.51
C PRO A 52 -4.83 20.41 -1.22
N LEU A 53 -4.14 19.74 -2.15
CA LEU A 53 -4.70 18.61 -2.90
C LEU A 53 -4.91 17.38 -2.01
N PHE A 54 -3.94 17.04 -1.17
CA PHE A 54 -4.08 15.92 -0.24
C PHE A 54 -5.30 16.15 0.67
N LYS A 55 -5.42 17.35 1.25
CA LYS A 55 -6.54 17.74 2.12
C LYS A 55 -7.89 17.74 1.37
N GLU A 56 -7.90 18.20 0.13
CA GLU A 56 -9.09 18.14 -0.74
C GLU A 56 -9.52 16.69 -0.98
N MET A 57 -8.57 15.81 -1.37
CA MET A 57 -8.87 14.39 -1.62
C MET A 57 -9.34 13.69 -0.35
N ALA A 58 -8.80 14.02 0.82
CA ALA A 58 -9.27 13.50 2.10
C ALA A 58 -10.71 13.96 2.40
N ALA A 59 -11.02 15.24 2.18
CA ALA A 59 -12.35 15.79 2.42
C ALA A 59 -13.41 15.28 1.43
N GLN A 60 -13.04 15.06 0.17
CA GLN A 60 -13.94 14.54 -0.86
C GLN A 60 -14.09 13.01 -0.81
N GLY A 61 -13.11 12.30 -0.26
CA GLY A 61 -13.07 10.86 -0.19
C GLY A 61 -13.46 10.27 1.16
N ALA A 62 -12.94 9.10 1.45
CA ALA A 62 -13.06 8.45 2.76
C ALA A 62 -11.69 8.44 3.44
N HIS A 63 -11.63 8.81 4.71
CA HIS A 63 -10.35 8.97 5.39
C HIS A 63 -10.39 8.61 6.88
N THR A 64 -9.23 8.30 7.43
CA THR A 64 -8.92 8.38 8.86
C THR A 64 -7.55 9.03 9.05
N TRP A 65 -7.43 9.83 10.09
CA TRP A 65 -6.16 10.41 10.56
C TRP A 65 -5.52 9.57 11.67
N GLU A 66 -6.16 8.44 12.03
CA GLU A 66 -5.79 7.55 13.12
C GLU A 66 -5.57 6.13 12.61
N ALA A 67 -4.92 5.96 11.45
CA ALA A 67 -4.41 4.68 11.04
C ALA A 67 -3.05 4.42 11.70
N TYR A 68 -2.65 3.15 11.77
CA TYR A 68 -1.43 2.75 12.47
C TYR A 68 -0.48 1.99 11.55
N THR A 69 0.80 2.34 11.64
CA THR A 69 1.87 1.53 11.04
C THR A 69 2.28 0.38 11.97
N VAL A 70 3.25 -0.41 11.52
CA VAL A 70 3.85 -1.51 12.30
C VAL A 70 5.09 -1.05 13.05
N VAL A 71 5.51 -1.84 14.06
CA VAL A 71 6.77 -1.62 14.79
C VAL A 71 7.76 -2.74 14.41
N PRO A 72 9.01 -2.39 14.08
CA PRO A 72 9.60 -1.04 14.07
C PRO A 72 9.00 -0.17 12.95
N SER A 73 8.75 1.11 13.28
CA SER A 73 8.20 2.13 12.37
C SER A 73 9.28 2.67 11.43
N LEU A 74 9.82 1.76 10.60
CA LEU A 74 10.91 1.99 9.65
C LEU A 74 10.42 1.83 8.22
N THR A 75 10.98 2.58 7.27
CA THR A 75 10.53 2.64 5.88
C THR A 75 10.33 1.25 5.25
N LEU A 76 11.37 0.40 5.21
CA LEU A 76 11.26 -0.89 4.51
C LEU A 76 10.37 -1.91 5.25
N PRO A 77 10.46 -2.11 6.58
CA PRO A 77 9.54 -2.94 7.34
C PRO A 77 8.08 -2.53 7.15
N SER A 78 7.79 -1.24 7.26
CA SER A 78 6.44 -0.68 7.14
C SER A 78 5.86 -0.86 5.73
N HIS A 79 6.61 -0.49 4.69
CA HIS A 79 6.17 -0.70 3.31
C HIS A 79 6.05 -2.18 2.95
N THR A 80 6.90 -3.05 3.54
CA THR A 80 6.73 -4.49 3.37
C THR A 80 5.39 -4.94 3.94
N SER A 81 5.01 -4.49 5.12
CA SER A 81 3.67 -4.77 5.68
C SER A 81 2.56 -4.21 4.82
N MET A 82 2.69 -2.95 4.35
CA MET A 82 1.74 -2.26 3.46
C MET A 82 1.47 -3.05 2.17
N LEU A 83 2.51 -3.68 1.60
CA LEU A 83 2.44 -4.31 0.29
C LEU A 83 2.37 -5.85 0.32
N THR A 84 2.39 -6.46 1.52
CA THR A 84 2.25 -7.92 1.70
C THR A 84 1.02 -8.31 2.53
N GLY A 85 0.32 -7.34 3.14
CA GLY A 85 -0.86 -7.61 3.95
C GLY A 85 -0.59 -8.34 5.26
N VAL A 86 0.69 -8.41 5.72
CA VAL A 86 1.07 -9.10 6.95
C VAL A 86 2.01 -8.25 7.79
N GLY A 87 2.06 -8.50 9.08
CA GLY A 87 2.96 -7.80 10.00
C GLY A 87 4.40 -8.31 9.94
N VAL A 88 5.28 -7.57 10.60
CA VAL A 88 6.74 -7.78 10.65
C VAL A 88 7.09 -9.20 11.11
N GLN A 89 6.33 -9.76 12.06
CA GLN A 89 6.54 -11.11 12.60
C GLN A 89 6.39 -12.19 11.52
N LYS A 90 5.65 -11.90 10.42
CA LYS A 90 5.43 -12.86 9.34
C LYS A 90 6.37 -12.64 8.17
N HIS A 91 6.55 -11.40 7.71
CA HIS A 91 7.44 -11.15 6.57
C HIS A 91 8.93 -11.10 6.95
N GLN A 92 9.28 -10.91 8.22
CA GLN A 92 10.64 -10.95 8.79
C GLN A 92 11.62 -9.92 8.17
N VAL A 93 11.14 -8.87 7.53
CA VAL A 93 11.97 -7.77 7.02
C VAL A 93 12.13 -6.76 8.15
N LEU A 94 13.33 -6.76 8.77
CA LEU A 94 13.68 -5.90 9.91
C LEU A 94 14.80 -4.91 9.57
N TRP A 95 15.40 -5.04 8.38
CA TRP A 95 16.43 -4.12 7.89
C TRP A 95 15.80 -2.96 7.10
N ASN A 96 16.52 -1.84 7.03
CA ASN A 96 16.00 -0.62 6.41
C ASN A 96 16.86 -0.06 5.27
N ASN A 97 17.87 -0.79 4.82
CA ASN A 97 18.73 -0.41 3.70
C ASN A 97 18.58 -1.41 2.54
N TYR A 98 19.01 -1.02 1.33
CA TYR A 98 19.18 -1.98 0.27
C TYR A 98 20.42 -2.84 0.53
N GLU A 99 20.21 -4.14 0.67
CA GLU A 99 21.26 -5.14 0.86
C GLU A 99 21.01 -6.29 -0.12
N GLN A 100 21.66 -6.27 -1.28
CA GLN A 100 21.45 -7.26 -2.35
C GLN A 100 21.47 -8.71 -1.87
N LYS A 101 22.36 -9.05 -0.95
CA LYS A 101 22.49 -10.41 -0.37
C LYS A 101 21.25 -10.89 0.40
N LYS A 102 20.40 -10.00 0.86
CA LYS A 102 19.13 -10.33 1.53
C LYS A 102 18.07 -10.82 0.55
N GLY A 103 18.24 -10.51 -0.75
CA GLY A 103 17.32 -10.91 -1.81
C GLY A 103 15.94 -10.28 -1.66
N PHE A 104 14.92 -10.98 -2.12
CA PHE A 104 13.54 -10.53 -2.10
C PHE A 104 12.79 -10.98 -0.84
N VAL A 105 11.72 -10.25 -0.49
CA VAL A 105 10.76 -10.66 0.53
C VAL A 105 10.26 -12.10 0.26
N LYS A 106 10.03 -12.87 1.34
CA LYS A 106 9.70 -14.31 1.24
C LYS A 106 8.21 -14.62 1.29
N VAL A 107 7.38 -13.60 1.47
CA VAL A 107 5.92 -13.71 1.44
C VAL A 107 5.37 -13.06 0.16
N PRO A 108 4.20 -13.48 -0.35
CA PRO A 108 3.60 -12.86 -1.52
C PRO A 108 3.36 -11.37 -1.32
N THR A 109 3.60 -10.58 -2.37
CA THR A 109 3.24 -9.16 -2.42
C THR A 109 1.91 -8.97 -3.16
N VAL A 110 1.27 -7.82 -2.98
CA VAL A 110 0.09 -7.44 -3.79
C VAL A 110 0.40 -7.51 -5.28
N PHE A 111 1.66 -7.24 -5.67
CA PHE A 111 2.08 -7.30 -7.07
C PHE A 111 2.14 -8.75 -7.59
N SER A 112 2.74 -9.68 -6.83
CA SER A 112 2.78 -11.09 -7.24
C SER A 112 1.38 -11.66 -7.37
N LEU A 113 0.47 -11.35 -6.42
CA LEU A 113 -0.92 -11.81 -6.45
C LEU A 113 -1.72 -11.17 -7.60
N ALA A 114 -1.47 -9.90 -7.91
CA ALA A 114 -2.08 -9.23 -9.07
C ALA A 114 -1.58 -9.86 -10.39
N LYS A 115 -0.28 -10.17 -10.49
CA LYS A 115 0.28 -10.84 -11.67
C LYS A 115 -0.29 -12.24 -11.90
N GLU A 116 -0.54 -13.02 -10.86
CA GLU A 116 -1.23 -14.32 -10.95
C GLU A 116 -2.64 -14.21 -11.57
N LYS A 117 -3.25 -13.03 -11.52
CA LYS A 117 -4.53 -12.70 -12.17
C LYS A 117 -4.37 -12.01 -13.54
N GLY A 118 -3.15 -11.95 -14.07
CA GLY A 118 -2.87 -11.33 -15.37
C GLY A 118 -2.93 -9.79 -15.35
N LEU A 119 -2.95 -9.16 -14.16
CA LEU A 119 -3.01 -7.72 -14.04
C LEU A 119 -1.64 -7.09 -14.30
N LYS A 120 -1.63 -5.87 -14.87
CA LYS A 120 -0.44 -5.07 -15.06
C LYS A 120 -0.07 -4.35 -13.76
N THR A 121 1.23 -4.28 -13.47
CA THR A 121 1.77 -3.76 -12.22
C THR A 121 2.89 -2.75 -12.46
N ALA A 122 2.97 -1.72 -11.62
CA ALA A 122 4.03 -0.73 -11.71
C ALA A 122 4.45 -0.23 -10.32
N MET A 123 5.70 0.22 -10.21
CA MET A 123 6.26 0.80 -8.99
C MET A 123 7.19 1.96 -9.35
N PHE A 124 6.91 3.14 -8.80
CA PHE A 124 7.71 4.36 -8.95
C PHE A 124 8.12 4.85 -7.56
N VAL A 125 9.39 4.77 -7.23
CA VAL A 125 9.85 4.96 -5.84
C VAL A 125 11.09 5.84 -5.75
N ALA A 126 11.22 6.55 -4.65
CA ALA A 126 12.34 7.44 -4.37
C ALA A 126 13.53 6.76 -3.66
N LYS A 127 13.39 5.51 -3.20
CA LYS A 127 14.43 4.80 -2.44
C LYS A 127 14.71 3.41 -3.04
N GLU A 128 15.99 3.08 -3.24
CA GLU A 128 16.42 1.81 -3.87
C GLU A 128 16.05 0.57 -3.04
N LYS A 129 15.89 0.72 -1.71
CA LYS A 129 15.52 -0.37 -0.81
C LYS A 129 14.23 -1.13 -1.22
N PHE A 130 13.35 -0.51 -2.00
CA PHE A 130 12.15 -1.16 -2.55
C PHE A 130 12.44 -2.31 -3.51
N ARG A 131 13.66 -2.44 -4.02
CA ARG A 131 14.08 -3.62 -4.82
C ARG A 131 13.89 -4.94 -4.08
N HIS A 132 13.88 -4.93 -2.75
CA HIS A 132 13.56 -6.13 -1.95
C HIS A 132 12.11 -6.62 -2.15
N LEU A 133 11.20 -5.78 -2.66
CA LEU A 133 9.80 -6.12 -2.92
C LEU A 133 9.54 -6.57 -4.37
N LEU A 134 10.56 -6.51 -5.24
CA LEU A 134 10.47 -6.90 -6.66
C LEU A 134 10.65 -8.41 -6.82
N ILE A 135 9.73 -9.21 -6.29
CA ILE A 135 9.73 -10.66 -6.58
C ILE A 135 9.79 -10.84 -8.10
N PRO A 136 10.67 -11.70 -8.64
CA PRO A 136 10.85 -11.86 -10.08
C PRO A 136 9.52 -12.03 -10.82
N GLY A 137 9.29 -11.20 -11.84
CA GLY A 137 8.07 -11.21 -12.66
C GLY A 137 6.83 -10.58 -12.00
N SER A 138 6.93 -10.03 -10.79
CA SER A 138 5.77 -9.43 -10.09
C SER A 138 5.49 -7.98 -10.46
N VAL A 139 6.47 -7.23 -10.96
CA VAL A 139 6.34 -5.82 -11.34
C VAL A 139 6.77 -5.64 -12.79
N ASP A 140 5.87 -5.13 -13.64
CA ASP A 140 6.14 -4.92 -15.08
C ASP A 140 7.00 -3.67 -15.31
N THR A 141 6.73 -2.60 -14.56
CA THR A 141 7.46 -1.33 -14.66
C THR A 141 7.99 -0.94 -13.28
N PHE A 142 9.30 -0.82 -13.15
CA PHE A 142 9.96 -0.31 -11.95
C PHE A 142 10.84 0.87 -12.29
N VAL A 143 10.61 2.00 -11.64
CA VAL A 143 11.43 3.21 -11.80
C VAL A 143 11.82 3.75 -10.42
N CYS A 144 13.10 4.04 -10.26
CA CYS A 144 13.68 4.67 -9.07
C CYS A 144 14.67 5.74 -9.56
N PRO A 145 14.26 7.01 -9.67
CA PRO A 145 15.15 8.10 -10.05
C PRO A 145 16.34 8.25 -9.08
N GLU A 146 17.51 8.57 -9.60
CA GLU A 146 18.75 8.63 -8.81
C GLU A 146 18.72 9.75 -7.76
N ASP A 147 18.04 10.87 -8.06
CA ASP A 147 17.93 12.01 -7.14
C ASP A 147 16.92 11.77 -6.00
N GLY A 148 16.03 10.76 -6.13
CA GLY A 148 15.03 10.41 -5.14
C GLY A 148 13.99 11.50 -4.86
N LEU A 149 13.89 12.55 -5.68
CA LEU A 149 12.96 13.65 -5.48
C LEU A 149 11.54 13.30 -5.94
N ALA A 150 10.54 13.78 -5.21
CA ALA A 150 9.13 13.56 -5.52
C ALA A 150 8.76 14.04 -6.93
N GLY A 151 9.32 15.18 -7.37
CA GLY A 151 9.13 15.70 -8.72
C GLY A 151 9.64 14.75 -9.81
N SER A 152 10.79 14.12 -9.60
CA SER A 152 11.39 13.16 -10.54
C SER A 152 10.60 11.86 -10.58
N VAL A 153 10.15 11.37 -9.44
CA VAL A 153 9.24 10.20 -9.35
C VAL A 153 7.94 10.47 -10.09
N ALA A 154 7.31 11.63 -9.85
CA ALA A 154 6.05 12.01 -10.51
C ALA A 154 6.24 12.25 -12.02
N GLY A 155 7.39 12.80 -12.44
CA GLY A 155 7.75 12.97 -13.84
C GLY A 155 7.89 11.61 -14.56
N ALA A 156 8.61 10.66 -13.96
CA ALA A 156 8.74 9.30 -14.48
C ALA A 156 7.39 8.58 -14.57
N PHE A 157 6.54 8.71 -13.54
CA PHE A 157 5.18 8.20 -13.57
C PHE A 157 4.37 8.79 -14.72
N SER A 158 4.40 10.12 -14.88
CA SER A 158 3.64 10.83 -15.93
C SER A 158 4.07 10.40 -17.35
N ALA A 159 5.36 10.17 -17.56
CA ALA A 159 5.89 9.72 -18.85
C ALA A 159 5.46 8.29 -19.23
N GLU A 160 5.12 7.46 -18.23
CA GLU A 160 4.89 6.03 -18.42
C GLU A 160 3.41 5.62 -18.30
N ILE A 161 2.61 6.32 -17.49
CA ILE A 161 1.25 5.90 -17.14
C ILE A 161 0.33 5.70 -18.34
N GLY A 162 0.43 6.56 -19.35
CA GLY A 162 -0.37 6.48 -20.57
C GLY A 162 -0.06 5.27 -21.44
N LYS A 163 1.15 4.71 -21.35
CA LYS A 163 1.63 3.54 -22.08
C LYS A 163 1.35 2.24 -21.34
N SER A 164 1.77 2.17 -20.07
CA SER A 164 1.68 0.96 -19.26
C SER A 164 0.27 0.67 -18.78
N LYS A 165 -0.49 1.70 -18.40
CA LYS A 165 -1.85 1.62 -17.83
C LYS A 165 -1.97 0.49 -16.80
N PRO A 166 -1.19 0.53 -15.70
CA PRO A 166 -1.15 -0.53 -14.71
C PRO A 166 -2.50 -0.64 -13.98
N ASN A 167 -2.89 -1.87 -13.64
CA ASN A 167 -4.03 -2.11 -12.78
C ASN A 167 -3.68 -1.84 -11.31
N LEU A 168 -2.44 -2.16 -10.91
CA LEU A 168 -1.91 -1.87 -9.58
C LEU A 168 -0.61 -1.07 -9.72
N CYS A 169 -0.57 0.09 -9.08
CA CYS A 169 0.61 0.94 -9.06
C CYS A 169 0.92 1.38 -7.64
N PHE A 170 2.19 1.34 -7.25
CA PHE A 170 2.69 1.93 -6.03
C PHE A 170 3.60 3.11 -6.36
N VAL A 171 3.39 4.23 -5.68
CA VAL A 171 4.22 5.43 -5.79
C VAL A 171 4.71 5.83 -4.41
N HIS A 172 5.98 6.18 -4.31
CA HIS A 172 6.61 6.56 -3.04
C HIS A 172 7.38 7.86 -3.17
N PHE A 173 7.10 8.82 -2.29
CA PHE A 173 7.79 10.10 -2.15
C PHE A 173 8.61 10.10 -0.86
N ALA A 174 9.92 10.41 -0.95
CA ALA A 174 10.85 10.34 0.18
C ALA A 174 11.10 11.69 0.86
N ASP A 175 10.75 12.79 0.22
CA ASP A 175 11.22 14.14 0.57
C ASP A 175 10.90 14.55 2.02
N PRO A 176 9.69 14.26 2.59
CA PRO A 176 9.41 14.65 3.98
C PRO A 176 10.29 13.91 4.99
N ASP A 177 10.62 12.64 4.76
CA ASP A 177 11.51 11.85 5.61
C ASP A 177 12.95 12.39 5.55
N VAL A 178 13.46 12.61 4.35
CA VAL A 178 14.81 13.15 4.14
C VAL A 178 14.98 14.50 4.85
N LYS A 179 14.01 15.41 4.69
CA LYS A 179 14.07 16.72 5.34
C LYS A 179 13.81 16.66 6.84
N GLY A 180 12.96 15.76 7.29
CA GLY A 180 12.76 15.48 8.71
C GLY A 180 14.06 15.05 9.39
N HIS A 181 14.76 14.07 8.84
CA HIS A 181 16.05 13.62 9.36
C HIS A 181 17.11 14.73 9.40
N GLU A 182 17.13 15.57 8.38
CA GLU A 182 18.15 16.62 8.25
C GLU A 182 17.88 17.84 9.14
N PHE A 183 16.61 18.24 9.29
CA PHE A 183 16.25 19.54 9.87
C PHE A 183 15.29 19.46 11.07
N GLY A 184 14.69 18.31 11.33
CA GLY A 184 13.66 18.12 12.37
C GLY A 184 12.24 18.06 11.80
N ILE A 185 11.31 17.54 12.63
CA ILE A 185 9.95 17.17 12.21
C ILE A 185 9.10 18.41 11.88
N ASP A 186 9.25 19.49 12.62
CA ASP A 186 8.49 20.74 12.41
C ASP A 186 9.30 21.83 11.68
N SER A 187 10.41 21.45 11.01
CA SER A 187 11.26 22.40 10.31
C SER A 187 10.58 23.01 9.08
N PRO A 188 10.91 24.27 8.72
CA PRO A 188 10.43 24.89 7.47
C PRO A 188 10.77 24.05 6.22
N GLU A 189 11.93 23.41 6.20
CA GLU A 189 12.41 22.57 5.11
C GLU A 189 11.53 21.33 4.94
N LYS A 190 11.12 20.69 6.04
CA LYS A 190 10.18 19.58 5.98
C LYS A 190 8.78 20.03 5.57
N MET A 191 8.31 21.18 6.05
CA MET A 191 7.04 21.76 5.61
C MET A 191 7.04 22.08 4.10
N GLN A 192 8.18 22.54 3.56
CA GLN A 192 8.33 22.72 2.11
C GLN A 192 8.33 21.37 1.37
N ALA A 193 9.01 20.33 1.89
CA ALA A 193 8.99 19.00 1.29
C ALA A 193 7.57 18.40 1.22
N TYR A 194 6.74 18.62 2.23
CA TYR A 194 5.32 18.28 2.15
C TYR A 194 4.62 19.02 1.00
N ALA A 195 4.86 20.32 0.84
CA ALA A 195 4.25 21.10 -0.25
C ALA A 195 4.71 20.58 -1.62
N ASP A 196 5.98 20.22 -1.76
CA ASP A 196 6.54 19.68 -3.00
C ASP A 196 5.93 18.31 -3.34
N THR A 197 5.68 17.45 -2.34
CA THR A 197 4.98 16.18 -2.54
C THR A 197 3.50 16.37 -2.91
N ASP A 198 2.84 17.42 -2.46
CA ASP A 198 1.48 17.75 -2.90
C ASP A 198 1.43 18.18 -4.37
N VAL A 199 2.45 18.92 -4.84
CA VAL A 199 2.63 19.24 -6.27
C VAL A 199 2.89 17.96 -7.08
N ALA A 200 3.71 17.04 -6.56
CA ALA A 200 3.94 15.74 -7.18
C ALA A 200 2.65 14.90 -7.23
N LEU A 201 1.86 14.88 -6.17
CA LEU A 201 0.53 14.23 -6.14
C LEU A 201 -0.40 14.81 -7.22
N LYS A 202 -0.38 16.13 -7.41
CA LYS A 202 -1.14 16.76 -8.51
C LYS A 202 -0.68 16.25 -9.87
N THR A 203 0.61 16.12 -10.08
CA THR A 203 1.17 15.58 -11.33
C THR A 203 0.70 14.13 -11.57
N LEU A 204 0.65 13.28 -10.53
CA LEU A 204 0.11 11.92 -10.66
C LEU A 204 -1.38 11.95 -11.06
N ARG A 205 -2.20 12.70 -10.34
CA ARG A 205 -3.64 12.80 -10.63
C ARG A 205 -3.91 13.26 -12.05
N ASP A 206 -3.24 14.32 -12.47
CA ASP A 206 -3.41 14.92 -13.79
C ASP A 206 -2.94 13.95 -14.91
N ALA A 207 -1.86 13.20 -14.67
CA ALA A 207 -1.39 12.17 -15.62
C ALA A 207 -2.36 10.98 -15.71
N ILE A 208 -2.97 10.54 -14.59
CA ILE A 208 -4.01 9.50 -14.56
C ILE A 208 -5.24 10.00 -15.35
N ALA A 209 -5.63 11.26 -15.16
CA ALA A 209 -6.74 11.87 -15.90
C ALA A 209 -6.45 11.95 -17.40
N ALA A 210 -5.27 12.44 -17.79
CA ALA A 210 -4.82 12.53 -19.18
C ALA A 210 -4.75 11.17 -19.88
N ALA A 211 -4.43 10.10 -19.14
CA ALA A 211 -4.45 8.73 -19.63
C ALA A 211 -5.86 8.13 -19.79
N GLY A 212 -6.93 8.86 -19.37
CA GLY A 212 -8.33 8.41 -19.40
C GLY A 212 -8.65 7.34 -18.37
N LEU A 213 -7.90 7.29 -17.24
CA LEU A 213 -8.03 6.24 -16.24
C LEU A 213 -8.81 6.68 -15.00
N LEU A 214 -8.98 7.99 -14.77
CA LEU A 214 -9.44 8.56 -13.49
C LEU A 214 -10.79 7.99 -13.05
N ASP A 215 -11.79 7.93 -13.93
CA ASP A 215 -13.16 7.48 -13.63
C ASP A 215 -13.23 5.98 -13.27
N SER A 216 -12.17 5.24 -13.53
CA SER A 216 -12.07 3.81 -13.23
C SER A 216 -11.04 3.50 -12.15
N SER A 217 -10.49 4.54 -11.51
CA SER A 217 -9.38 4.45 -10.55
C SER A 217 -9.81 4.72 -9.12
N VAL A 218 -9.09 4.09 -8.20
CA VAL A 218 -9.02 4.47 -6.79
C VAL A 218 -7.59 4.85 -6.45
N MET A 219 -7.40 5.97 -5.78
CA MET A 219 -6.13 6.36 -5.16
C MET A 219 -6.23 6.13 -3.65
N ILE A 220 -5.24 5.45 -3.08
CA ILE A 220 -5.06 5.30 -1.64
C ILE A 220 -3.83 6.11 -1.26
N LEU A 221 -4.02 7.16 -0.46
CA LEU A 221 -2.94 8.02 0.04
C LEU A 221 -2.66 7.65 1.49
N THR A 222 -1.41 7.39 1.83
CA THR A 222 -1.01 6.99 3.18
C THR A 222 0.45 7.35 3.45
N SER A 223 0.93 7.02 4.63
CA SER A 223 2.34 7.09 5.01
C SER A 223 2.80 5.73 5.51
N ASP A 224 4.08 5.56 5.61
CA ASP A 224 4.70 4.37 6.22
C ASP A 224 4.94 4.53 7.72
N HIS A 225 5.24 5.71 8.20
CA HIS A 225 5.40 6.08 9.61
C HIS A 225 5.32 7.60 9.78
N GLY A 226 5.24 8.04 11.02
CA GLY A 226 5.45 9.41 11.43
C GLY A 226 6.89 9.64 11.87
N GLY A 227 7.10 10.39 12.95
CA GLY A 227 8.42 10.63 13.49
C GLY A 227 8.39 11.66 14.62
N HIS A 228 9.50 11.74 15.35
CA HIS A 228 9.70 12.66 16.46
C HIS A 228 11.10 13.30 16.40
N ASP A 229 11.28 14.38 17.12
CA ASP A 229 12.57 15.08 17.21
C ASP A 229 13.47 14.51 18.29
N ILE A 230 14.75 14.43 17.97
CA ILE A 230 15.83 14.19 18.94
C ILE A 230 16.88 15.29 18.86
N LYS A 231 17.73 15.39 19.89
CA LYS A 231 18.95 16.19 19.84
C LYS A 231 20.14 15.30 19.51
N ASP A 232 20.88 15.65 18.47
CA ASP A 232 22.13 14.98 18.14
C ASP A 232 23.23 15.32 19.17
N LYS A 233 24.42 14.71 19.04
CA LYS A 233 25.56 14.94 19.97
C LYS A 233 26.03 16.39 20.03
N LYS A 234 25.64 17.21 19.07
CA LYS A 234 25.97 18.67 19.02
C LYS A 234 24.80 19.53 19.49
N GLY A 235 23.69 18.91 19.96
CA GLY A 235 22.50 19.63 20.40
C GLY A 235 21.60 20.11 19.24
N ILE A 236 21.87 19.69 18.01
CA ILE A 236 21.09 20.08 16.84
C ILE A 236 19.84 19.17 16.79
N THR A 237 18.67 19.78 16.51
CA THR A 237 17.42 19.03 16.33
C THR A 237 17.48 18.22 15.02
N ARG A 238 17.12 16.95 15.11
CA ARG A 238 17.01 16.00 14.00
C ARG A 238 15.73 15.21 14.15
N GLY A 239 15.05 14.94 13.06
CA GLY A 239 13.95 14.00 13.08
C GLY A 239 14.46 12.57 13.10
N THR A 240 13.75 11.71 13.79
CA THR A 240 13.97 10.26 13.80
C THR A 240 12.64 9.52 13.85
N HIS A 241 12.69 8.22 13.73
CA HIS A 241 11.53 7.30 13.80
C HIS A 241 12.04 5.87 14.07
N GLY A 242 11.16 4.92 14.24
CA GLY A 242 11.51 3.50 14.48
C GLY A 242 10.95 2.96 15.78
N ASP A 243 10.45 3.86 16.63
CA ASP A 243 9.92 3.54 17.94
C ASP A 243 8.41 3.22 17.89
N ALA A 244 7.85 2.82 19.04
CA ALA A 244 6.43 2.56 19.22
C ALA A 244 5.69 3.79 19.80
N THR A 245 6.24 4.99 19.62
CA THR A 245 5.60 6.23 20.08
C THR A 245 4.38 6.56 19.20
N THR A 246 3.41 7.28 19.74
CA THR A 246 2.24 7.73 18.97
C THR A 246 2.66 8.53 17.75
N ASP A 247 3.68 9.38 17.88
CA ASP A 247 4.18 10.22 16.81
C ASP A 247 4.79 9.42 15.65
N ASP A 248 5.40 8.27 15.96
CA ASP A 248 5.99 7.39 14.96
C ASP A 248 4.95 6.46 14.30
N VAL A 249 3.96 5.99 15.07
CA VAL A 249 3.06 4.93 14.58
C VAL A 249 1.75 5.45 14.01
N THR A 250 1.36 6.70 14.26
CA THR A 250 0.10 7.24 13.72
C THR A 250 0.32 7.81 12.31
N ILE A 251 -0.47 7.30 11.37
CA ILE A 251 -0.38 7.65 9.95
C ILE A 251 -1.76 8.03 9.39
N PRO A 252 -1.82 8.83 8.30
CA PRO A 252 -3.06 9.06 7.56
C PRO A 252 -3.41 7.83 6.70
N TRP A 253 -4.70 7.63 6.44
CA TRP A 253 -5.16 6.74 5.40
C TRP A 253 -6.36 7.37 4.69
N VAL A 254 -6.25 7.56 3.37
CA VAL A 254 -7.27 8.22 2.54
C VAL A 254 -7.55 7.35 1.33
N ALA A 255 -8.81 7.12 1.01
CA ALA A 255 -9.25 6.58 -0.27
C ALA A 255 -10.00 7.67 -1.04
N TRP A 256 -9.69 7.81 -2.33
CA TRP A 256 -10.33 8.78 -3.22
C TRP A 256 -10.54 8.16 -4.61
N GLY A 257 -11.66 8.48 -5.26
CA GLY A 257 -11.95 8.04 -6.61
C GLY A 257 -13.19 7.15 -6.72
N LYS A 258 -13.16 6.20 -7.66
CA LYS A 258 -14.32 5.40 -8.03
C LYS A 258 -14.92 4.63 -6.86
N GLY A 259 -16.22 4.83 -6.61
CA GLY A 259 -16.98 4.08 -5.60
C GLY A 259 -16.59 4.37 -4.16
N VAL A 260 -15.71 5.34 -3.91
CA VAL A 260 -15.39 5.81 -2.56
C VAL A 260 -16.56 6.61 -2.00
N ARG A 261 -16.83 6.46 -0.71
CA ARG A 261 -17.87 7.24 -0.01
C ARG A 261 -17.39 8.68 0.20
N PRO A 262 -18.08 9.69 -0.38
CA PRO A 262 -17.62 11.06 -0.25
C PRO A 262 -17.75 11.58 1.19
N GLY A 263 -16.73 12.29 1.67
CA GLY A 263 -16.71 12.94 2.99
C GLY A 263 -16.84 11.96 4.17
N PHE A 264 -16.44 10.69 3.99
CA PHE A 264 -16.66 9.66 5.02
C PHE A 264 -15.45 9.50 5.94
N THR A 265 -15.67 9.68 7.23
CA THR A 265 -14.67 9.35 8.24
C THR A 265 -14.71 7.85 8.56
N VAL A 266 -13.61 7.14 8.32
CA VAL A 266 -13.44 5.73 8.67
C VAL A 266 -13.18 5.64 10.17
N THR A 267 -14.13 5.10 10.92
CA THR A 267 -14.07 4.98 12.40
C THR A 267 -13.59 3.59 12.87
N THR A 268 -13.51 2.62 11.96
CA THR A 268 -12.91 1.32 12.29
C THR A 268 -11.39 1.46 12.27
N PRO A 269 -10.66 0.82 13.21
CA PRO A 269 -9.20 0.83 13.16
C PRO A 269 -8.68 0.38 11.81
N VAL A 270 -7.70 1.11 11.29
CA VAL A 270 -6.98 0.78 10.07
C VAL A 270 -5.52 0.58 10.42
N VAL A 271 -4.98 -0.56 10.03
CA VAL A 271 -3.55 -0.85 10.15
C VAL A 271 -2.93 -0.88 8.76
N GLN A 272 -1.69 -0.49 8.64
CA GLN A 272 -1.00 -0.31 7.36
C GLN A 272 -1.14 -1.51 6.40
N TYR A 273 -1.11 -2.74 6.90
CA TYR A 273 -1.28 -3.95 6.09
C TYR A 273 -2.72 -4.13 5.54
N ASP A 274 -3.72 -3.35 6.01
CA ASP A 274 -5.07 -3.32 5.43
C ASP A 274 -5.09 -2.71 4.03
N THR A 275 -4.07 -1.89 3.70
CA THR A 275 -3.89 -1.29 2.38
C THR A 275 -3.73 -2.36 1.29
N ALA A 276 -2.91 -3.40 1.57
CA ALA A 276 -2.75 -4.53 0.65
C ALA A 276 -4.07 -5.26 0.38
N ALA A 277 -4.79 -5.59 1.44
CA ALA A 277 -6.08 -6.28 1.35
C ALA A 277 -7.11 -5.43 0.60
N THR A 278 -7.13 -4.12 0.87
CA THR A 278 -8.03 -3.17 0.20
C THR A 278 -7.74 -3.07 -1.30
N ALA A 279 -6.46 -2.99 -1.69
CA ALA A 279 -6.06 -2.92 -3.09
C ALA A 279 -6.48 -4.18 -3.88
N LEU A 280 -6.23 -5.36 -3.32
CA LEU A 280 -6.65 -6.63 -3.94
C LEU A 280 -8.17 -6.71 -4.06
N TRP A 281 -8.90 -6.38 -2.99
CA TRP A 281 -10.36 -6.38 -2.99
C TRP A 281 -10.96 -5.44 -4.03
N LEU A 282 -10.38 -4.24 -4.21
CA LEU A 282 -10.80 -3.29 -5.25
C LEU A 282 -10.60 -3.85 -6.65
N LEU A 283 -9.50 -4.57 -6.88
CA LEU A 283 -9.16 -5.17 -8.16
C LEU A 283 -9.87 -6.51 -8.43
N GLY A 284 -10.70 -7.00 -7.50
CA GLY A 284 -11.35 -8.31 -7.62
C GLY A 284 -10.38 -9.49 -7.50
N VAL A 285 -9.22 -9.26 -6.91
CA VAL A 285 -8.24 -10.31 -6.59
C VAL A 285 -8.59 -10.88 -5.21
N PRO A 286 -8.71 -12.20 -5.04
CA PRO A 286 -8.95 -12.80 -3.74
C PRO A 286 -7.88 -12.41 -2.72
N VAL A 287 -8.32 -11.93 -1.56
CA VAL A 287 -7.41 -11.64 -0.45
C VAL A 287 -7.04 -12.97 0.20
N PRO A 288 -5.74 -13.33 0.30
CA PRO A 288 -5.34 -14.59 0.91
C PRO A 288 -5.77 -14.68 2.39
N GLU A 289 -6.21 -15.85 2.83
CA GLU A 289 -6.52 -16.11 4.25
C GLU A 289 -5.31 -15.89 5.16
N SER A 290 -4.11 -16.01 4.59
CA SER A 290 -2.86 -15.76 5.29
C SER A 290 -2.57 -14.28 5.57
N PHE A 291 -3.32 -13.34 4.98
CA PHE A 291 -3.19 -11.92 5.30
C PHE A 291 -3.73 -11.64 6.70
N TRP A 292 -3.07 -10.72 7.39
CA TRP A 292 -3.59 -10.14 8.63
C TRP A 292 -4.48 -8.94 8.31
N GLY A 293 -4.15 -8.25 7.22
CA GLY A 293 -4.91 -7.13 6.70
C GLY A 293 -6.29 -7.53 6.21
N ARG A 294 -7.24 -6.62 6.38
CA ARG A 294 -8.61 -6.75 5.91
C ARG A 294 -8.99 -5.55 5.04
N PRO A 295 -9.80 -5.73 3.99
CA PRO A 295 -10.25 -4.62 3.18
C PRO A 295 -11.02 -3.58 4.01
N VAL A 296 -10.67 -2.31 3.85
CA VAL A 296 -11.36 -1.17 4.49
C VAL A 296 -12.67 -0.89 3.75
N THR A 297 -13.57 -1.87 3.76
CA THR A 297 -14.82 -1.85 2.94
C THR A 297 -15.76 -0.71 3.29
N LYS A 298 -15.71 -0.22 4.55
CA LYS A 298 -16.54 0.91 5.00
C LYS A 298 -16.24 2.24 4.28
N ALA A 299 -15.04 2.36 3.70
CA ALA A 299 -14.65 3.51 2.90
C ALA A 299 -15.34 3.57 1.53
N PHE A 300 -16.03 2.51 1.11
CA PHE A 300 -16.60 2.37 -0.23
C PHE A 300 -18.13 2.25 -0.20
N GLN A 301 -18.75 2.64 -1.30
CA GLN A 301 -20.16 2.42 -1.52
C GLN A 301 -20.46 0.92 -1.67
N PRO A 302 -21.65 0.46 -1.27
CA PRO A 302 -22.07 -0.95 -1.38
C PRO A 302 -22.00 -1.52 -2.80
#